data_7dde410bc5100bcc749ab0b69d5b03dc
#
_entry.id   7dde410bc5100bcc749ab0b69d5b03dc
#
_cell.length_a   1.000
_cell.length_b   1.000
_cell.length_c   1.000
_cell.angle_alpha   90.00
_cell.angle_beta   90.00
_cell.angle_gamma   90.00
#
_symmetry.space_group_name_H-M   'P 1'
#
loop_
_entity.id
_entity.type
_entity.pdbx_description
1 polymer ?
#
loop_
_entity_poly.entity_id
_entity_poly.type
_entity_poly.pdbx_seq_one_letter_code
_entity_poly.pdbx_strand_id
1 'polypeptide(L)'
;MTFSLIRRGATGSAAVAALVVAVACQERGKDGKLLDTPTSGNIRVAVDETLRPIIAAHIDSFQGLYPAAKVRPTYAPEAEAIAGFMASDSVRDVVAARRLTTEEEAELQKQHIIPVQTRVAIDGVAVIVHPTNPDSLLSVAQLAELCAGKAPEWSRLNAENKLGTVTLVFDNSASSTRRYVRDSVLRGEALASTAFATKTNEELIEYVATHPGAIGFIGVNWISDEDDAAVRGFLKKVRVAALTTKRGGATPRDFVKPYQANVALWRIRQKAEQPYYPLCRELYVISREGRAGLGTGFASFVAGDKGQRIFLKAGLVPATVPVRLVQTADDRPAPAQ
;
A
#
# COMPACT_ATOMS: atom_id res chain seq x y z
N MET A 1 41.50 32.38 74.01
CA MET A 1 40.19 31.77 74.27
C MET A 1 39.18 32.49 73.41
N THR A 2 38.82 31.92 72.28
CA THR A 2 37.72 32.45 71.49
C THR A 2 37.13 31.30 70.68
N PHE A 3 35.89 30.93 71.00
CA PHE A 3 35.12 29.87 70.38
C PHE A 3 34.62 30.31 69.00
N SER A 4 34.85 29.47 67.98
CA SER A 4 34.29 29.61 66.66
C SER A 4 33.07 28.67 66.52
N LEU A 5 31.91 29.25 66.31
CA LEU A 5 30.67 28.52 66.00
C LEU A 5 30.58 28.25 64.54
N ILE A 6 30.51 26.97 64.18
CA ILE A 6 30.26 26.46 62.82
C ILE A 6 28.75 26.52 62.51
N ARG A 7 28.37 27.34 61.56
CA ARG A 7 27.05 27.29 60.94
C ARG A 7 27.07 26.23 59.83
N ARG A 8 26.37 25.14 60.01
CA ARG A 8 26.01 24.20 58.92
C ARG A 8 24.69 24.65 58.26
N GLY A 9 24.77 25.02 56.98
CA GLY A 9 23.68 25.55 56.26
C GLY A 9 22.78 24.46 55.62
N ALA A 10 21.52 24.80 55.51
CA ALA A 10 20.46 24.07 54.87
C ALA A 10 20.54 24.22 53.33
N THR A 11 20.94 23.16 52.63
CA THR A 11 20.93 23.11 51.16
C THR A 11 20.37 21.78 50.66
N GLY A 12 19.31 21.25 51.29
CA GLY A 12 18.76 19.94 50.96
C GLY A 12 17.34 19.92 50.36
N SER A 13 16.63 21.05 50.29
CA SER A 13 15.19 21.02 50.00
C SER A 13 14.76 21.55 48.63
N ALA A 14 15.66 22.10 47.82
CA ALA A 14 15.29 22.68 46.51
C ALA A 14 15.32 21.69 45.33
N ALA A 15 16.03 20.57 45.47
CA ALA A 15 16.19 19.62 44.36
C ALA A 15 15.02 18.63 44.15
N VAL A 16 14.18 18.41 45.17
CA VAL A 16 13.05 17.46 45.08
C VAL A 16 11.79 18.10 44.48
N ALA A 17 11.64 19.42 44.60
CA ALA A 17 10.47 20.13 44.05
C ALA A 17 10.50 20.27 42.50
N ALA A 18 11.67 20.23 41.86
CA ALA A 18 11.79 20.38 40.41
C ALA A 18 11.42 19.12 39.61
N LEU A 19 11.43 17.92 40.23
CA LEU A 19 11.14 16.66 39.54
C LEU A 19 9.63 16.36 39.42
N VAL A 20 8.78 17.03 40.20
CA VAL A 20 7.32 16.77 40.23
C VAL A 20 6.56 17.62 39.20
N VAL A 21 7.17 18.67 38.64
CA VAL A 21 6.50 19.59 37.68
C VAL A 21 6.52 19.08 36.22
N ALA A 22 7.37 18.11 35.88
CA ALA A 22 7.50 17.60 34.52
C ALA A 22 6.37 16.63 34.10
N VAL A 23 5.47 16.21 34.98
CA VAL A 23 4.36 15.27 34.69
C VAL A 23 3.03 16.00 34.37
N ALA A 24 2.95 17.32 34.51
CA ALA A 24 1.70 18.06 34.57
C ALA A 24 1.23 18.72 33.26
N CYS A 25 1.88 18.49 32.10
CA CYS A 25 1.46 19.05 30.83
C CYS A 25 0.88 18.00 29.88
N GLN A 26 0.00 17.11 30.37
CA GLN A 26 -0.82 16.32 29.48
C GLN A 26 -2.13 17.08 29.24
N GLU A 27 -2.31 17.54 28.01
CA GLU A 27 -3.54 18.26 27.61
C GLU A 27 -4.76 17.39 27.84
N ARG A 28 -5.82 17.99 28.38
CA ARG A 28 -7.13 17.33 28.54
C ARG A 28 -8.11 17.87 27.53
N GLY A 29 -8.91 16.98 26.99
CA GLY A 29 -10.04 17.34 26.14
C GLY A 29 -11.14 18.09 26.90
N LYS A 30 -12.10 18.59 26.16
CA LYS A 30 -13.30 19.27 26.73
C LYS A 30 -14.10 18.38 27.69
N ASP A 31 -13.97 17.06 27.56
CA ASP A 31 -14.56 16.02 28.42
C ASP A 31 -13.70 15.68 29.65
N GLY A 32 -12.59 16.39 29.87
CA GLY A 32 -11.66 16.17 30.97
C GLY A 32 -10.76 14.95 30.83
N LYS A 33 -10.90 14.13 29.77
CA LYS A 33 -10.02 13.00 29.50
C LYS A 33 -8.67 13.45 28.95
N LEU A 34 -7.64 12.67 29.23
CA LEU A 34 -6.31 12.90 28.65
C LEU A 34 -6.41 12.74 27.12
N LEU A 35 -5.87 13.73 26.41
CA LEU A 35 -5.75 13.63 24.95
C LEU A 35 -4.66 12.61 24.59
N ASP A 36 -4.87 11.90 23.49
CA ASP A 36 -3.83 11.09 22.88
C ASP A 36 -2.68 11.96 22.39
N THR A 37 -1.49 11.39 22.38
CA THR A 37 -0.26 12.00 21.86
C THR A 37 0.20 11.25 20.61
N PRO A 38 1.20 11.74 19.88
CA PRO A 38 1.73 11.00 18.71
C PRO A 38 2.21 9.58 19.00
N THR A 39 2.46 9.22 20.26
CA THR A 39 3.03 7.94 20.68
C THR A 39 2.22 7.22 21.78
N SER A 40 1.07 7.74 22.15
CA SER A 40 0.20 7.12 23.17
C SER A 40 -1.28 7.42 22.90
N GLY A 41 -2.14 6.49 23.31
CA GLY A 41 -3.59 6.62 23.15
C GLY A 41 -4.21 5.42 22.41
N ASN A 42 -5.43 5.62 21.90
CA ASN A 42 -6.19 4.58 21.22
C ASN A 42 -6.99 5.19 20.06
N ILE A 43 -6.69 4.76 18.84
CA ILE A 43 -7.37 5.22 17.64
C ILE A 43 -7.88 4.05 16.78
N ARG A 44 -8.84 4.34 15.92
CA ARG A 44 -9.27 3.47 14.83
C ARG A 44 -8.70 3.99 13.51
N VAL A 45 -8.23 3.07 12.67
CA VAL A 45 -7.72 3.34 11.33
C VAL A 45 -8.49 2.47 10.34
N ALA A 46 -9.12 3.08 9.35
CA ALA A 46 -9.72 2.36 8.25
C ALA A 46 -8.63 2.02 7.22
N VAL A 47 -8.64 0.82 6.69
CA VAL A 47 -7.58 0.36 5.78
C VAL A 47 -8.22 -0.37 4.59
N ASP A 48 -7.85 0.03 3.39
CA ASP A 48 -8.13 -0.75 2.18
C ASP A 48 -7.61 -2.19 2.37
N GLU A 49 -8.52 -3.17 2.25
CA GLU A 49 -8.23 -4.59 2.44
C GLU A 49 -7.05 -5.07 1.59
N THR A 50 -6.88 -4.51 0.38
CA THR A 50 -5.76 -4.88 -0.51
C THR A 50 -4.40 -4.55 0.10
N LEU A 51 -4.34 -3.69 1.12
CA LEU A 51 -3.14 -3.24 1.80
C LEU A 51 -2.93 -3.91 3.18
N ARG A 52 -3.78 -4.91 3.54
CA ARG A 52 -3.75 -5.57 4.85
C ARG A 52 -2.34 -6.02 5.27
N PRO A 53 -1.57 -6.80 4.48
CA PRO A 53 -0.29 -7.32 4.95
C PRO A 53 0.68 -6.20 5.32
N ILE A 54 0.80 -5.20 4.47
CA ILE A 54 1.77 -4.14 4.65
C ILE A 54 1.39 -3.19 5.80
N ILE A 55 0.10 -2.88 5.97
CA ILE A 55 -0.35 -1.99 7.05
C ILE A 55 -0.35 -2.69 8.40
N ALA A 56 -0.65 -4.00 8.44
CA ALA A 56 -0.48 -4.79 9.66
C ALA A 56 0.97 -4.74 10.16
N ALA A 57 1.96 -4.92 9.27
CA ALA A 57 3.38 -4.82 9.62
C ALA A 57 3.78 -3.42 10.15
N HIS A 58 3.19 -2.36 9.59
CA HIS A 58 3.39 -0.99 10.10
C HIS A 58 2.81 -0.81 11.51
N ILE A 59 1.59 -1.30 11.75
CA ILE A 59 0.93 -1.22 13.06
C ILE A 59 1.72 -1.99 14.11
N ASP A 60 2.13 -3.20 13.80
CA ASP A 60 2.92 -4.04 14.72
C ASP A 60 4.24 -3.38 15.08
N SER A 61 4.96 -2.85 14.08
CA SER A 61 6.21 -2.13 14.29
C SER A 61 6.01 -0.85 15.10
N PHE A 62 4.94 -0.09 14.81
CA PHE A 62 4.62 1.14 15.54
C PHE A 62 4.30 0.86 17.00
N GLN A 63 3.42 -0.11 17.28
CA GLN A 63 3.04 -0.49 18.64
C GLN A 63 4.19 -1.15 19.41
N GLY A 64 5.10 -1.85 18.73
CA GLY A 64 6.33 -2.37 19.31
C GLY A 64 7.28 -1.26 19.79
N LEU A 65 7.34 -0.14 19.07
CA LEU A 65 8.13 1.04 19.45
C LEU A 65 7.45 1.90 20.52
N TYR A 66 6.11 1.95 20.48
CA TYR A 66 5.30 2.79 21.35
C TYR A 66 4.23 1.95 22.06
N PRO A 67 4.57 1.23 23.15
CA PRO A 67 3.66 0.29 23.81
C PRO A 67 2.38 0.93 24.38
N ALA A 68 2.40 2.25 24.62
CA ALA A 68 1.24 3.02 25.06
C ALA A 68 0.30 3.41 23.89
N ALA A 69 0.69 3.17 22.64
CA ALA A 69 -0.13 3.39 21.46
C ALA A 69 -0.97 2.15 21.16
N LYS A 70 -2.26 2.36 20.85
CA LYS A 70 -3.18 1.31 20.38
C LYS A 70 -3.83 1.77 19.08
N VAL A 71 -3.35 1.24 17.96
CA VAL A 71 -3.90 1.45 16.63
C VAL A 71 -4.75 0.24 16.27
N ARG A 72 -6.05 0.45 16.09
CA ARG A 72 -7.04 -0.61 15.77
C ARG A 72 -7.45 -0.50 14.31
N PRO A 73 -6.94 -1.37 13.42
CA PRO A 73 -7.33 -1.36 12.03
C PRO A 73 -8.75 -1.95 11.84
N THR A 74 -9.46 -1.38 10.86
CA THR A 74 -10.65 -1.98 10.26
C THR A 74 -10.34 -2.17 8.78
N TYR A 75 -10.21 -3.40 8.33
CA TYR A 75 -9.96 -3.74 6.94
C TYR A 75 -11.29 -3.91 6.21
N ALA A 76 -11.44 -3.18 5.11
CA ALA A 76 -12.64 -3.21 4.27
C ALA A 76 -12.27 -2.84 2.82
N PRO A 77 -13.14 -3.09 1.83
CA PRO A 77 -12.97 -2.53 0.49
C PRO A 77 -12.75 -1.02 0.54
N GLU A 78 -11.91 -0.48 -0.36
CA GLU A 78 -11.48 0.93 -0.33
C GLU A 78 -12.62 1.92 -0.15
N ALA A 79 -13.71 1.74 -0.92
CA ALA A 79 -14.86 2.63 -0.83
C ALA A 79 -15.53 2.62 0.56
N GLU A 80 -15.61 1.44 1.19
CA GLU A 80 -16.17 1.27 2.53
C GLU A 80 -15.22 1.82 3.60
N ALA A 81 -13.91 1.61 3.44
CA ALA A 81 -12.88 2.17 4.33
C ALA A 81 -12.94 3.70 4.35
N ILE A 82 -13.04 4.33 3.17
CA ILE A 82 -13.19 5.78 3.05
C ILE A 82 -14.54 6.24 3.61
N ALA A 83 -15.64 5.55 3.30
CA ALA A 83 -16.96 5.88 3.87
C ALA A 83 -16.95 5.81 5.41
N GLY A 84 -16.32 4.80 6.01
CA GLY A 84 -16.15 4.68 7.45
C GLY A 84 -15.34 5.82 8.06
N PHE A 85 -14.27 6.24 7.37
CA PHE A 85 -13.47 7.41 7.75
C PHE A 85 -14.29 8.72 7.67
N MET A 86 -15.11 8.87 6.63
CA MET A 86 -15.97 10.05 6.46
C MET A 86 -17.07 10.13 7.53
N ALA A 87 -17.64 8.99 7.91
CA ALA A 87 -18.83 8.91 8.76
C ALA A 87 -18.50 9.01 10.27
N SER A 88 -17.26 8.80 10.72
CA SER A 88 -16.96 8.66 12.15
C SER A 88 -15.68 9.37 12.59
N ASP A 89 -15.84 10.27 13.56
CA ASP A 89 -14.70 10.97 14.20
C ASP A 89 -13.76 10.04 14.96
N SER A 90 -14.23 8.84 15.33
CA SER A 90 -13.38 7.83 15.99
C SER A 90 -12.38 7.17 15.05
N VAL A 91 -12.61 7.23 13.73
CA VAL A 91 -11.67 6.80 12.70
C VAL A 91 -10.78 7.99 12.35
N ARG A 92 -9.54 7.97 12.86
CA ARG A 92 -8.62 9.09 12.74
C ARG A 92 -7.91 9.14 11.39
N ASP A 93 -7.57 7.98 10.86
CA ASP A 93 -6.88 7.85 9.58
C ASP A 93 -7.58 6.85 8.67
N VAL A 94 -7.40 7.03 7.36
CA VAL A 94 -7.67 6.00 6.37
C VAL A 94 -6.44 5.77 5.51
N VAL A 95 -6.16 4.49 5.20
CA VAL A 95 -5.10 4.11 4.26
C VAL A 95 -5.74 3.58 2.99
N ALA A 96 -5.46 4.23 1.87
CA ALA A 96 -6.11 3.98 0.59
C ALA A 96 -5.13 4.04 -0.59
N ALA A 97 -5.52 3.43 -1.72
CA ALA A 97 -4.74 3.44 -2.97
C ALA A 97 -5.13 4.62 -3.89
N ARG A 98 -5.65 5.69 -3.32
CA ARG A 98 -5.95 6.97 -3.98
C ARG A 98 -6.05 8.09 -2.96
N ARG A 99 -6.05 9.31 -3.46
CA ARG A 99 -6.48 10.48 -2.69
C ARG A 99 -8.00 10.52 -2.54
N LEU A 100 -8.47 11.33 -1.63
CA LEU A 100 -9.89 11.70 -1.58
C LEU A 100 -10.27 12.40 -2.88
N THR A 101 -11.52 12.24 -3.30
CA THR A 101 -12.08 13.03 -4.40
C THR A 101 -12.39 14.45 -3.93
N THR A 102 -12.63 15.35 -4.88
CA THR A 102 -13.01 16.73 -4.57
C THR A 102 -14.29 16.80 -3.74
N GLU A 103 -15.25 15.88 -4.00
CA GLU A 103 -16.50 15.79 -3.28
C GLU A 103 -16.30 15.30 -1.84
N GLU A 104 -15.43 14.29 -1.65
CA GLU A 104 -15.05 13.76 -0.33
C GLU A 104 -14.32 14.83 0.50
N GLU A 105 -13.39 15.57 -0.11
CA GLU A 105 -12.72 16.70 0.56
C GLU A 105 -13.70 17.80 0.93
N ALA A 106 -14.61 18.17 0.02
CA ALA A 106 -15.63 19.19 0.29
C ALA A 106 -16.58 18.80 1.43
N GLU A 107 -16.91 17.50 1.56
CA GLU A 107 -17.74 17.01 2.65
C GLU A 107 -17.05 17.10 4.01
N LEU A 108 -15.76 16.80 4.08
CA LEU A 108 -14.94 17.00 5.29
C LEU A 108 -14.81 18.49 5.64
N GLN A 109 -14.64 19.35 4.64
CA GLN A 109 -14.59 20.81 4.85
C GLN A 109 -15.86 21.38 5.46
N LYS A 110 -17.05 20.87 5.10
CA LYS A 110 -18.33 21.25 5.76
C LYS A 110 -18.31 20.90 7.24
N GLN A 111 -17.59 19.87 7.63
CA GLN A 111 -17.37 19.48 9.03
C GLN A 111 -16.18 20.22 9.68
N HIS A 112 -15.63 21.26 9.02
CA HIS A 112 -14.44 21.98 9.44
C HIS A 112 -13.17 21.10 9.57
N ILE A 113 -13.10 20.01 8.81
CA ILE A 113 -11.94 19.11 8.77
C ILE A 113 -11.16 19.35 7.49
N ILE A 114 -9.87 19.62 7.63
CA ILE A 114 -8.92 19.72 6.51
C ILE A 114 -8.06 18.46 6.55
N PRO A 115 -8.31 17.47 5.69
CA PRO A 115 -7.57 16.20 5.73
C PRO A 115 -6.13 16.41 5.24
N VAL A 116 -5.18 15.80 5.96
CA VAL A 116 -3.78 15.73 5.53
C VAL A 116 -3.58 14.44 4.77
N GLN A 117 -3.31 14.52 3.48
CA GLN A 117 -3.14 13.38 2.58
C GLN A 117 -1.66 13.16 2.27
N THR A 118 -1.03 12.24 2.96
CA THR A 118 0.40 11.93 2.84
C THR A 118 0.60 10.72 1.93
N ARG A 119 1.28 10.93 0.78
CA ARG A 119 1.72 9.81 -0.05
C ARG A 119 2.83 9.05 0.66
N VAL A 120 2.67 7.73 0.83
CA VAL A 120 3.58 6.90 1.61
C VAL A 120 4.33 5.86 0.79
N ALA A 121 3.76 5.39 -0.33
CA ALA A 121 4.42 4.42 -1.20
C ALA A 121 3.85 4.44 -2.62
N ILE A 122 4.51 3.70 -3.53
CA ILE A 122 3.97 3.27 -4.81
C ILE A 122 3.90 1.75 -4.79
N ASP A 123 2.71 1.23 -5.08
CA ASP A 123 2.41 -0.20 -5.22
C ASP A 123 2.25 -0.55 -6.70
N GLY A 124 2.65 -1.77 -7.07
CA GLY A 124 2.33 -2.35 -8.36
C GLY A 124 1.06 -3.21 -8.26
N VAL A 125 0.22 -3.16 -9.28
CA VAL A 125 -0.87 -4.13 -9.44
C VAL A 125 -0.37 -5.26 -10.33
N ALA A 126 -0.05 -6.40 -9.72
CA ALA A 126 0.43 -7.58 -10.41
C ALA A 126 -0.73 -8.28 -11.15
N VAL A 127 -0.41 -8.78 -12.34
CA VAL A 127 -1.28 -9.67 -13.12
C VAL A 127 -0.78 -11.09 -12.90
N ILE A 128 -1.65 -11.98 -12.45
CA ILE A 128 -1.33 -13.39 -12.22
C ILE A 128 -2.17 -14.29 -13.11
N VAL A 129 -1.56 -15.37 -13.59
CA VAL A 129 -2.19 -16.39 -14.44
C VAL A 129 -1.83 -17.78 -13.92
N HIS A 130 -2.57 -18.79 -14.37
CA HIS A 130 -2.25 -20.18 -14.06
C HIS A 130 -0.84 -20.55 -14.58
N PRO A 131 -0.07 -21.39 -13.88
CA PRO A 131 1.29 -21.76 -14.32
C PRO A 131 1.39 -22.38 -15.71
N THR A 132 0.35 -23.08 -16.15
CA THR A 132 0.29 -23.69 -17.51
C THR A 132 -0.14 -22.73 -18.62
N ASN A 133 -0.56 -21.50 -18.26
CA ASN A 133 -0.93 -20.53 -19.30
C ASN A 133 0.36 -20.07 -20.04
N PRO A 134 0.45 -20.28 -21.37
CA PRO A 134 1.60 -19.87 -22.15
C PRO A 134 1.73 -18.34 -22.25
N ASP A 135 0.61 -17.61 -22.17
CA ASP A 135 0.58 -16.16 -22.36
C ASP A 135 0.79 -15.42 -21.03
N SER A 136 2.04 -15.32 -20.65
CA SER A 136 2.47 -14.55 -19.46
C SER A 136 3.26 -13.27 -19.81
N LEU A 137 3.38 -12.95 -21.10
CA LEU A 137 3.94 -11.71 -21.63
C LEU A 137 2.82 -10.92 -22.32
N LEU A 138 2.33 -9.86 -21.67
CA LEU A 138 1.16 -9.12 -22.14
C LEU A 138 1.48 -7.64 -22.32
N SER A 139 1.06 -7.05 -23.43
CA SER A 139 1.03 -5.60 -23.53
C SER A 139 -0.17 -5.03 -22.74
N VAL A 140 -0.07 -3.79 -22.29
CA VAL A 140 -1.22 -3.09 -21.67
C VAL A 140 -2.42 -3.02 -22.61
N ALA A 141 -2.18 -2.96 -23.93
CA ALA A 141 -3.24 -2.97 -24.93
C ALA A 141 -3.98 -4.31 -24.96
N GLN A 142 -3.25 -5.43 -24.99
CA GLN A 142 -3.84 -6.78 -24.91
C GLN A 142 -4.59 -6.97 -23.58
N LEU A 143 -4.01 -6.52 -22.48
CA LEU A 143 -4.67 -6.57 -21.17
C LEU A 143 -5.98 -5.78 -21.16
N ALA A 144 -6.02 -4.62 -21.81
CA ALA A 144 -7.24 -3.83 -21.95
C ALA A 144 -8.30 -4.57 -22.78
N GLU A 145 -7.92 -5.26 -23.88
CA GLU A 145 -8.83 -6.07 -24.68
C GLU A 145 -9.43 -7.23 -23.88
N LEU A 146 -8.62 -7.93 -23.08
CA LEU A 146 -9.08 -8.97 -22.16
C LEU A 146 -10.05 -8.39 -21.12
N CYS A 147 -9.66 -7.29 -20.46
CA CYS A 147 -10.47 -6.66 -19.42
C CYS A 147 -11.80 -6.09 -19.94
N ALA A 148 -11.84 -5.60 -21.17
CA ALA A 148 -13.06 -5.11 -21.82
C ALA A 148 -13.94 -6.21 -22.41
N GLY A 149 -13.47 -7.48 -22.43
CA GLY A 149 -14.16 -8.60 -23.08
C GLY A 149 -14.11 -8.57 -24.62
N LYS A 150 -13.25 -7.71 -25.21
CA LYS A 150 -13.03 -7.66 -26.67
C LYS A 150 -12.25 -8.88 -27.17
N ALA A 151 -11.45 -9.49 -26.28
CA ALA A 151 -10.82 -10.80 -26.49
C ALA A 151 -11.37 -11.78 -25.43
N PRO A 152 -12.54 -12.40 -25.65
CA PRO A 152 -13.21 -13.24 -24.65
C PRO A 152 -12.53 -14.60 -24.44
N GLU A 153 -11.63 -14.99 -25.32
CA GLU A 153 -10.86 -16.24 -25.27
C GLU A 153 -9.36 -15.96 -25.45
N TRP A 154 -8.52 -16.76 -24.80
CA TRP A 154 -7.07 -16.68 -24.92
C TRP A 154 -6.58 -16.84 -26.37
N SER A 155 -7.29 -17.66 -27.16
CA SER A 155 -7.01 -17.86 -28.60
C SER A 155 -7.11 -16.58 -29.45
N ARG A 156 -7.80 -15.54 -28.95
CA ARG A 156 -7.85 -14.21 -29.61
C ARG A 156 -6.54 -13.45 -29.54
N LEU A 157 -5.76 -13.68 -28.49
CA LEU A 157 -4.42 -13.09 -28.34
C LEU A 157 -3.34 -13.97 -28.97
N ASN A 158 -3.47 -15.29 -28.82
CA ASN A 158 -2.53 -16.29 -29.30
C ASN A 158 -3.31 -17.52 -29.77
N ALA A 159 -3.36 -17.74 -31.07
CA ALA A 159 -4.13 -18.83 -31.68
C ALA A 159 -3.74 -20.25 -31.18
N GLU A 160 -2.51 -20.39 -30.64
CA GLU A 160 -2.03 -21.65 -30.08
C GLU A 160 -2.52 -21.87 -28.64
N ASN A 161 -2.96 -20.83 -27.94
CA ASN A 161 -3.50 -20.93 -26.59
C ASN A 161 -4.93 -21.52 -26.63
N LYS A 162 -5.08 -22.72 -26.09
CA LYS A 162 -6.34 -23.47 -26.05
C LYS A 162 -7.05 -23.45 -24.69
N LEU A 163 -6.72 -22.51 -23.81
CA LEU A 163 -7.30 -22.41 -22.47
C LEU A 163 -8.77 -21.91 -22.45
N GLY A 164 -9.32 -21.55 -23.62
CA GLY A 164 -10.72 -21.16 -23.76
C GLY A 164 -11.01 -19.77 -23.20
N THR A 165 -12.15 -19.63 -22.55
CA THR A 165 -12.67 -18.34 -22.07
C THR A 165 -11.77 -17.70 -21.01
N VAL A 166 -11.53 -16.41 -21.18
CA VAL A 166 -10.82 -15.58 -20.19
C VAL A 166 -11.77 -15.21 -19.06
N THR A 167 -11.37 -15.52 -17.83
CA THR A 167 -12.10 -15.15 -16.63
C THR A 167 -11.30 -14.16 -15.80
N LEU A 168 -11.83 -12.93 -15.64
CA LEU A 168 -11.17 -11.91 -14.83
C LEU A 168 -11.54 -12.09 -13.35
N VAL A 169 -10.53 -12.13 -12.47
CA VAL A 169 -10.72 -12.36 -11.04
C VAL A 169 -10.15 -11.21 -10.21
N PHE A 170 -10.98 -10.71 -9.30
CA PHE A 170 -10.61 -9.68 -8.34
C PHE A 170 -10.86 -10.17 -6.91
N ASP A 171 -10.17 -9.60 -5.95
CA ASP A 171 -10.28 -9.92 -4.52
C ASP A 171 -11.65 -9.54 -3.91
N ASN A 172 -12.27 -8.46 -4.44
CA ASN A 172 -13.56 -7.97 -3.98
C ASN A 172 -14.25 -7.14 -5.07
N SER A 173 -15.57 -7.09 -5.07
CA SER A 173 -16.36 -6.31 -6.04
C SER A 173 -16.17 -4.80 -5.92
N ALA A 174 -15.85 -4.31 -4.72
CA ALA A 174 -15.61 -2.90 -4.40
C ALA A 174 -14.12 -2.60 -4.13
N SER A 175 -13.20 -3.48 -4.54
CA SER A 175 -11.77 -3.33 -4.25
C SER A 175 -11.12 -2.19 -5.03
N SER A 176 -10.08 -1.62 -4.44
CA SER A 176 -9.23 -0.63 -5.09
C SER A 176 -8.52 -1.19 -6.33
N THR A 177 -8.20 -2.48 -6.35
CA THR A 177 -7.57 -3.15 -7.50
C THR A 177 -8.53 -3.20 -8.70
N ARG A 178 -9.80 -3.58 -8.45
CA ARG A 178 -10.84 -3.60 -9.50
C ARG A 178 -11.12 -2.18 -10.02
N ARG A 179 -11.26 -1.20 -9.12
CA ARG A 179 -11.38 0.22 -9.49
C ARG A 179 -10.20 0.67 -10.33
N TYR A 180 -8.96 0.36 -9.89
CA TYR A 180 -7.74 0.76 -10.60
C TYR A 180 -7.70 0.19 -12.04
N VAL A 181 -8.03 -1.08 -12.24
CA VAL A 181 -8.07 -1.69 -13.58
C VAL A 181 -9.10 -0.99 -14.47
N ARG A 182 -10.32 -0.74 -13.96
CA ARG A 182 -11.34 0.00 -14.70
C ARG A 182 -10.85 1.41 -15.08
N ASP A 183 -10.31 2.15 -14.13
CA ASP A 183 -9.99 3.57 -14.33
C ASP A 183 -8.69 3.75 -15.13
N SER A 184 -7.66 2.93 -14.87
CA SER A 184 -6.32 3.10 -15.46
C SER A 184 -6.09 2.26 -16.71
N VAL A 185 -6.61 1.03 -16.76
CA VAL A 185 -6.43 0.13 -17.92
C VAL A 185 -7.54 0.37 -18.95
N LEU A 186 -8.80 0.44 -18.48
CA LEU A 186 -9.97 0.62 -19.35
C LEU A 186 -10.39 2.09 -19.51
N ARG A 187 -9.74 3.02 -18.82
CA ARG A 187 -10.07 4.47 -18.88
C ARG A 187 -11.54 4.76 -18.56
N GLY A 188 -12.11 4.02 -17.63
CA GLY A 188 -13.51 4.15 -17.19
C GLY A 188 -14.51 3.29 -17.94
N GLU A 189 -14.11 2.56 -19.02
CA GLU A 189 -14.99 1.58 -19.68
C GLU A 189 -15.35 0.44 -18.71
N ALA A 190 -16.46 -0.24 -18.99
CA ALA A 190 -16.92 -1.37 -18.20
C ALA A 190 -16.00 -2.59 -18.34
N LEU A 191 -15.85 -3.33 -17.25
CA LEU A 191 -15.19 -4.63 -17.26
C LEU A 191 -16.06 -5.66 -18.00
N ALA A 192 -15.40 -6.68 -18.57
CA ALA A 192 -16.06 -7.83 -19.20
C ALA A 192 -17.10 -8.48 -18.27
N SER A 193 -18.16 -9.03 -18.83
CA SER A 193 -19.19 -9.77 -18.09
C SER A 193 -18.67 -11.02 -17.38
N THR A 194 -17.51 -11.55 -17.82
CA THR A 194 -16.79 -12.66 -17.18
C THR A 194 -16.00 -12.22 -15.94
N ALA A 195 -15.98 -10.93 -15.63
CA ALA A 195 -15.29 -10.41 -14.44
C ALA A 195 -16.12 -10.71 -13.19
N PHE A 196 -15.50 -11.37 -12.22
CA PHE A 196 -16.11 -11.59 -10.91
C PHE A 196 -15.12 -11.30 -9.78
N ALA A 197 -15.59 -11.32 -8.56
CA ALA A 197 -14.80 -11.10 -7.37
C ALA A 197 -14.93 -12.28 -6.41
N THR A 198 -13.82 -12.66 -5.82
CA THR A 198 -13.77 -13.53 -4.65
C THR A 198 -14.05 -12.71 -3.39
N LYS A 199 -13.80 -13.24 -2.21
CA LYS A 199 -13.96 -12.50 -0.94
C LYS A 199 -12.62 -11.98 -0.41
N THR A 200 -11.52 -12.65 -0.76
CA THR A 200 -10.18 -12.34 -0.25
C THR A 200 -9.12 -12.51 -1.34
N ASN A 201 -7.93 -11.96 -1.10
CA ASN A 201 -6.80 -12.13 -2.00
C ASN A 201 -6.29 -13.58 -2.03
N GLU A 202 -6.39 -14.30 -0.93
CA GLU A 202 -6.04 -15.73 -0.87
C GLU A 202 -6.98 -16.56 -1.75
N GLU A 203 -8.29 -16.31 -1.69
CA GLU A 203 -9.27 -16.98 -2.56
C GLU A 203 -9.03 -16.65 -4.04
N LEU A 204 -8.62 -15.41 -4.36
CA LEU A 204 -8.25 -15.00 -5.72
C LEU A 204 -7.08 -15.85 -6.22
N ILE A 205 -6.01 -15.99 -5.42
CA ILE A 205 -4.83 -16.77 -5.78
C ILE A 205 -5.22 -18.26 -6.00
N GLU A 206 -5.99 -18.85 -5.09
CA GLU A 206 -6.46 -20.24 -5.21
C GLU A 206 -7.34 -20.43 -6.46
N TYR A 207 -8.19 -19.46 -6.78
CA TYR A 207 -9.00 -19.53 -7.98
C TYR A 207 -8.14 -19.56 -9.24
N VAL A 208 -7.17 -18.64 -9.36
CA VAL A 208 -6.24 -18.62 -10.51
C VAL A 208 -5.40 -19.89 -10.57
N ALA A 209 -5.00 -20.43 -9.42
CA ALA A 209 -4.21 -21.66 -9.32
C ALA A 209 -4.97 -22.93 -9.80
N THR A 210 -6.30 -22.90 -9.81
CA THR A 210 -7.14 -24.05 -10.16
C THR A 210 -7.90 -23.87 -11.48
N HIS A 211 -7.87 -22.68 -12.07
CA HIS A 211 -8.58 -22.36 -13.31
C HIS A 211 -7.63 -21.83 -14.38
N PRO A 212 -7.17 -22.68 -15.33
CA PRO A 212 -6.17 -22.31 -16.33
C PRO A 212 -6.52 -21.09 -17.19
N GLY A 213 -7.80 -20.83 -17.47
CA GLY A 213 -8.27 -19.67 -18.22
C GLY A 213 -8.39 -18.37 -17.39
N ALA A 214 -8.15 -18.42 -16.08
CA ALA A 214 -8.28 -17.26 -15.23
C ALA A 214 -7.09 -16.30 -15.33
N ILE A 215 -7.38 -15.00 -15.15
CA ILE A 215 -6.41 -13.93 -14.98
C ILE A 215 -6.81 -13.13 -13.73
N GLY A 216 -5.89 -13.00 -12.77
CA GLY A 216 -6.13 -12.32 -11.51
C GLY A 216 -5.34 -11.02 -11.41
N PHE A 217 -5.86 -10.07 -10.62
CA PHE A 217 -5.24 -8.79 -10.33
C PHE A 217 -5.04 -8.64 -8.83
N ILE A 218 -3.80 -8.44 -8.37
CA ILE A 218 -3.44 -8.42 -6.95
C ILE A 218 -2.36 -7.36 -6.68
N GLY A 219 -2.40 -6.73 -5.50
CA GLY A 219 -1.31 -5.84 -5.06
C GLY A 219 0.01 -6.58 -4.89
N VAL A 220 1.12 -5.95 -5.28
CA VAL A 220 2.46 -6.54 -5.16
C VAL A 220 2.79 -6.91 -3.72
N ASN A 221 2.27 -6.17 -2.73
CA ASN A 221 2.46 -6.45 -1.31
C ASN A 221 1.98 -7.86 -0.87
N TRP A 222 1.17 -8.54 -1.67
CA TRP A 222 0.71 -9.92 -1.41
C TRP A 222 1.64 -11.00 -1.95
N ILE A 223 2.55 -10.63 -2.85
CA ILE A 223 3.36 -11.61 -3.61
C ILE A 223 4.86 -11.26 -3.65
N SER A 224 5.31 -10.25 -2.92
CA SER A 224 6.69 -9.74 -3.04
C SER A 224 7.62 -10.07 -1.88
N ASP A 225 7.10 -10.37 -0.68
CA ASP A 225 7.95 -10.75 0.47
C ASP A 225 8.29 -12.24 0.41
N GLU A 226 9.36 -12.58 -0.32
CA GLU A 226 9.82 -13.96 -0.46
C GLU A 226 10.38 -14.56 0.85
N ASP A 227 10.59 -13.77 1.89
CA ASP A 227 10.91 -14.26 3.24
C ASP A 227 9.66 -14.85 3.93
N ASP A 228 8.46 -14.43 3.54
CA ASP A 228 7.20 -14.96 4.05
C ASP A 228 6.89 -16.33 3.41
N ALA A 229 6.59 -17.33 4.26
CA ALA A 229 6.28 -18.68 3.81
C ALA A 229 4.96 -18.76 3.03
N ALA A 230 3.96 -17.95 3.36
CA ALA A 230 2.69 -17.87 2.65
C ALA A 230 2.88 -17.30 1.24
N VAL A 231 3.66 -16.22 1.11
CA VAL A 231 4.01 -15.62 -0.18
C VAL A 231 4.75 -16.61 -1.08
N ARG A 232 5.74 -17.33 -0.54
CA ARG A 232 6.41 -18.42 -1.31
C ARG A 232 5.43 -19.52 -1.73
N GLY A 233 4.45 -19.84 -0.88
CA GLY A 233 3.38 -20.77 -1.21
C GLY A 233 2.52 -20.27 -2.37
N PHE A 234 2.16 -19.02 -2.38
CA PHE A 234 1.38 -18.38 -3.45
C PHE A 234 2.14 -18.37 -4.79
N LEU A 235 3.41 -17.95 -4.78
CA LEU A 235 4.24 -17.89 -5.98
C LEU A 235 4.50 -19.26 -6.65
N LYS A 236 4.35 -20.36 -5.89
CA LYS A 236 4.41 -21.72 -6.46
C LYS A 236 3.13 -22.11 -7.20
N LYS A 237 1.99 -21.49 -6.87
CA LYS A 237 0.67 -21.83 -7.38
C LYS A 237 0.29 -21.04 -8.63
N VAL A 238 0.86 -19.84 -8.81
CA VAL A 238 0.53 -18.94 -9.91
C VAL A 238 1.77 -18.40 -10.60
N ARG A 239 1.61 -17.90 -11.83
CA ARG A 239 2.66 -17.21 -12.58
C ARG A 239 2.36 -15.72 -12.62
N VAL A 240 3.32 -14.89 -12.24
CA VAL A 240 3.25 -13.44 -12.41
C VAL A 240 3.58 -13.08 -13.85
N ALA A 241 2.65 -12.44 -14.54
CA ALA A 241 2.83 -11.97 -15.89
C ALA A 241 3.78 -10.77 -15.96
N ALA A 242 4.55 -10.68 -17.03
CA ALA A 242 5.35 -9.51 -17.35
C ALA A 242 4.60 -8.62 -18.35
N LEU A 243 4.68 -7.31 -18.17
CA LEU A 243 3.92 -6.34 -18.94
C LEU A 243 4.81 -5.39 -19.74
N THR A 244 4.29 -4.91 -20.88
CA THR A 244 4.91 -3.86 -21.68
C THR A 244 3.92 -2.78 -22.07
N THR A 245 4.41 -1.54 -22.22
CA THR A 245 3.62 -0.43 -22.78
C THR A 245 3.68 -0.38 -24.32
N LYS A 246 4.56 -1.15 -24.96
CA LYS A 246 4.68 -1.21 -26.41
C LYS A 246 3.44 -1.86 -27.03
N ARG A 247 2.90 -1.26 -28.10
CA ARG A 247 1.70 -1.74 -28.79
C ARG A 247 2.01 -2.70 -29.94
N GLY A 248 3.26 -2.80 -30.36
CA GLY A 248 3.72 -3.67 -31.43
C GLY A 248 5.24 -3.70 -31.50
N GLY A 249 5.81 -4.74 -32.11
CA GLY A 249 7.26 -4.90 -32.22
C GLY A 249 7.97 -5.08 -30.86
N ALA A 250 7.24 -5.48 -29.81
CA ALA A 250 7.83 -5.75 -28.51
C ALA A 250 8.68 -7.01 -28.57
N THR A 251 9.87 -6.92 -28.02
CA THR A 251 10.78 -8.05 -27.79
C THR A 251 10.64 -8.55 -26.36
N PRO A 252 11.07 -9.77 -26.00
CA PRO A 252 11.01 -10.25 -24.61
C PRO A 252 11.64 -9.31 -23.58
N ARG A 253 12.63 -8.51 -23.97
CA ARG A 253 13.30 -7.51 -23.09
C ARG A 253 12.42 -6.32 -22.75
N ASP A 254 11.35 -6.09 -23.47
CA ASP A 254 10.42 -4.98 -23.25
C ASP A 254 9.37 -5.31 -22.19
N PHE A 255 9.27 -6.59 -21.79
CA PHE A 255 8.32 -7.05 -20.79
C PHE A 255 8.98 -7.13 -19.43
N VAL A 256 8.38 -6.47 -18.47
CA VAL A 256 8.89 -6.40 -17.11
C VAL A 256 7.84 -6.87 -16.09
N LYS A 257 8.32 -7.58 -15.06
CA LYS A 257 7.52 -7.97 -13.90
C LYS A 257 7.42 -6.81 -12.91
N PRO A 258 6.46 -6.85 -11.97
CA PRO A 258 6.27 -5.80 -10.96
C PRO A 258 7.32 -5.84 -9.85
N TYR A 259 8.59 -6.13 -10.18
CA TYR A 259 9.69 -6.00 -9.24
C TYR A 259 9.89 -4.55 -8.84
N GLN A 260 10.34 -4.33 -7.62
CA GLN A 260 10.50 -2.99 -7.03
C GLN A 260 11.28 -2.03 -7.93
N ALA A 261 12.36 -2.49 -8.57
CA ALA A 261 13.15 -1.67 -9.50
C ALA A 261 12.30 -1.16 -10.68
N ASN A 262 11.49 -2.03 -11.28
CA ASN A 262 10.63 -1.69 -12.42
C ASN A 262 9.47 -0.77 -12.01
N VAL A 263 8.92 -0.95 -10.80
CA VAL A 263 7.92 -0.05 -10.20
C VAL A 263 8.55 1.31 -9.88
N ALA A 264 9.79 1.35 -9.40
CA ALA A 264 10.49 2.60 -9.13
C ALA A 264 10.72 3.44 -10.40
N LEU A 265 11.00 2.80 -11.54
CA LEU A 265 11.14 3.47 -12.83
C LEU A 265 9.85 4.17 -13.28
N TRP A 266 8.67 3.71 -12.85
CA TRP A 266 7.40 4.36 -13.14
C TRP A 266 7.35 5.83 -12.67
N ARG A 267 8.04 6.18 -11.59
CA ARG A 267 8.13 7.58 -11.10
C ARG A 267 8.79 8.52 -12.11
N ILE A 268 9.71 8.00 -12.90
CA ILE A 268 10.48 8.76 -13.90
C ILE A 268 10.15 8.34 -15.33
N ARG A 269 9.01 7.67 -15.55
CA ARG A 269 8.61 7.02 -16.81
C ARG A 269 8.70 7.91 -18.06
N GLN A 270 8.56 9.22 -17.91
CA GLN A 270 8.69 10.16 -19.02
C GLN A 270 10.15 10.35 -19.47
N LYS A 271 11.12 10.01 -18.61
CA LYS A 271 12.57 10.12 -18.84
C LYS A 271 13.26 8.77 -18.78
N ALA A 272 12.52 7.70 -18.55
CA ALA A 272 13.08 6.36 -18.43
C ALA A 272 13.45 5.82 -19.81
N GLU A 273 14.71 5.50 -20.01
CA GLU A 273 15.21 4.79 -21.19
C GLU A 273 14.94 3.29 -21.12
N GLN A 274 14.75 2.78 -19.90
CA GLN A 274 14.48 1.37 -19.62
C GLN A 274 12.98 1.10 -19.51
N PRO A 275 12.51 -0.12 -19.82
CA PRO A 275 11.15 -0.53 -19.57
C PRO A 275 10.79 -0.41 -18.09
N TYR A 276 9.58 0.07 -17.79
CA TYR A 276 9.04 0.20 -16.43
C TYR A 276 7.74 -0.60 -16.30
N TYR A 277 7.40 -1.02 -15.08
CA TYR A 277 6.13 -1.68 -14.84
C TYR A 277 4.97 -0.69 -14.96
N PRO A 278 3.97 -0.94 -15.83
CA PRO A 278 2.99 0.08 -16.16
C PRO A 278 1.84 0.21 -15.15
N LEU A 279 1.49 -0.87 -14.43
CA LEU A 279 0.35 -0.87 -13.52
C LEU A 279 0.78 -0.50 -12.11
N CYS A 280 0.96 0.80 -11.87
CA CYS A 280 1.39 1.34 -10.58
C CYS A 280 0.37 2.32 -10.03
N ARG A 281 0.17 2.29 -8.71
CA ARG A 281 -0.73 3.18 -7.96
C ARG A 281 -0.02 3.78 -6.75
N GLU A 282 -0.42 4.98 -6.37
CA GLU A 282 0.12 5.64 -5.18
C GLU A 282 -0.71 5.28 -3.95
N LEU A 283 -0.04 5.04 -2.83
CA LEU A 283 -0.67 4.78 -1.54
C LEU A 283 -0.62 6.00 -0.66
N TYR A 284 -1.71 6.25 0.06
CA TYR A 284 -1.86 7.40 0.93
C TYR A 284 -2.29 7.00 2.33
N VAL A 285 -1.72 7.67 3.34
CA VAL A 285 -2.32 7.79 4.67
C VAL A 285 -3.00 9.14 4.72
N ILE A 286 -4.27 9.15 5.00
CA ILE A 286 -5.12 10.34 5.03
C ILE A 286 -5.61 10.51 6.46
N SER A 287 -5.16 11.57 7.12
CA SER A 287 -5.52 11.88 8.51
C SER A 287 -6.52 13.03 8.58
N ARG A 288 -7.50 12.92 9.47
CA ARG A 288 -8.44 14.01 9.77
C ARG A 288 -8.01 14.83 11.00
N GLU A 289 -6.89 14.49 11.62
CA GLU A 289 -6.43 15.18 12.82
C GLU A 289 -5.83 16.55 12.51
N GLY A 290 -6.39 17.59 13.16
CA GLY A 290 -5.86 18.95 13.10
C GLY A 290 -4.82 19.28 14.19
N ARG A 291 -4.40 18.29 15.00
CA ARG A 291 -3.44 18.42 16.09
C ARG A 291 -2.42 17.28 16.09
N ALA A 292 -1.38 17.39 16.92
CA ALA A 292 -0.39 16.32 17.12
C ALA A 292 -0.98 15.21 18.01
N GLY A 293 -1.85 14.37 17.45
CA GLY A 293 -2.46 13.20 18.08
C GLY A 293 -1.85 11.89 17.61
N LEU A 294 -2.45 10.76 18.02
CA LEU A 294 -1.95 9.43 17.69
C LEU A 294 -2.10 9.09 16.20
N GLY A 295 -3.13 9.62 15.50
CA GLY A 295 -3.28 9.46 14.07
C GLY A 295 -2.16 10.14 13.30
N THR A 296 -1.87 11.43 13.59
CA THR A 296 -0.72 12.12 13.00
C THR A 296 0.60 11.46 13.36
N GLY A 297 0.72 10.87 14.57
CA GLY A 297 1.89 10.09 14.98
C GLY A 297 2.08 8.83 14.15
N PHE A 298 1.01 8.07 13.92
CA PHE A 298 1.03 6.89 13.07
C PHE A 298 1.31 7.26 11.60
N ALA A 299 0.64 8.26 11.05
CA ALA A 299 0.91 8.74 9.68
C ALA A 299 2.36 9.18 9.50
N SER A 300 2.93 9.90 10.49
CA SER A 300 4.33 10.33 10.50
C SER A 300 5.30 9.14 10.59
N PHE A 301 4.98 8.11 11.36
CA PHE A 301 5.76 6.88 11.43
C PHE A 301 5.76 6.16 10.07
N VAL A 302 4.60 5.99 9.44
CA VAL A 302 4.47 5.33 8.13
C VAL A 302 5.27 6.08 7.05
N ALA A 303 5.23 7.42 7.06
CA ALA A 303 5.99 8.28 6.14
C ALA A 303 7.46 8.44 6.54
N GLY A 304 7.85 8.12 7.76
CA GLY A 304 9.21 8.25 8.30
C GLY A 304 10.12 7.08 7.92
N ASP A 305 11.42 7.20 8.22
CA ASP A 305 12.46 6.24 7.84
C ASP A 305 12.11 4.79 8.18
N LYS A 306 11.60 4.52 9.39
CA LYS A 306 11.25 3.16 9.83
C LYS A 306 10.09 2.58 9.04
N GLY A 307 9.01 3.35 8.82
CA GLY A 307 7.88 2.93 8.02
C GLY A 307 8.25 2.73 6.55
N GLN A 308 9.08 3.61 6.01
CA GLN A 308 9.54 3.51 4.62
C GLN A 308 10.41 2.26 4.36
N ARG A 309 11.17 1.80 5.35
CA ARG A 309 11.92 0.53 5.28
C ARG A 309 10.99 -0.69 5.26
N ILE A 310 9.82 -0.62 5.90
CA ILE A 310 8.81 -1.68 5.84
C ILE A 310 8.27 -1.80 4.40
N PHE A 311 7.93 -0.66 3.75
CA PHE A 311 7.56 -0.68 2.33
C PHE A 311 8.66 -1.24 1.45
N LEU A 312 9.92 -0.81 1.69
CA LEU A 312 11.08 -1.29 0.92
C LEU A 312 11.23 -2.81 1.02
N LYS A 313 11.13 -3.37 2.24
CA LYS A 313 11.23 -4.81 2.47
C LYS A 313 10.09 -5.59 1.80
N ALA A 314 8.89 -5.04 1.82
CA ALA A 314 7.71 -5.64 1.19
C ALA A 314 7.64 -5.41 -0.34
N GLY A 315 8.74 -5.03 -0.99
CA GLY A 315 8.82 -4.89 -2.45
C GLY A 315 8.12 -3.65 -3.03
N LEU A 316 7.55 -2.76 -2.19
CA LEU A 316 6.96 -1.50 -2.63
C LEU A 316 8.01 -0.41 -2.75
N VAL A 317 7.70 0.64 -3.52
CA VAL A 317 8.59 1.79 -3.66
C VAL A 317 8.24 2.85 -2.61
N PRO A 318 9.15 3.14 -1.66
CA PRO A 318 8.93 4.19 -0.66
C PRO A 318 8.71 5.56 -1.32
N ALA A 319 7.85 6.40 -0.72
CA ALA A 319 7.58 7.73 -1.27
C ALA A 319 8.61 8.78 -0.84
N THR A 320 9.15 8.67 0.38
CA THR A 320 10.00 9.70 1.00
C THR A 320 11.49 9.33 1.03
N VAL A 321 11.82 8.05 0.94
CA VAL A 321 13.21 7.57 0.88
C VAL A 321 13.58 7.30 -0.58
N PRO A 322 14.71 7.81 -1.08
CA PRO A 322 15.15 7.54 -2.44
C PRO A 322 15.55 6.06 -2.59
N VAL A 323 14.99 5.39 -3.60
CA VAL A 323 15.42 4.05 -4.02
C VAL A 323 16.60 4.21 -4.97
N ARG A 324 17.74 3.65 -4.61
CA ARG A 324 18.92 3.62 -5.48
C ARG A 324 18.84 2.37 -6.37
N LEU A 325 18.64 2.58 -7.65
CA LEU A 325 18.72 1.51 -8.64
C LEU A 325 20.20 1.24 -8.95
N VAL A 326 20.64 0.01 -8.75
CA VAL A 326 22.00 -0.43 -9.09
C VAL A 326 21.87 -1.51 -10.15
N GLN A 327 22.46 -1.28 -11.33
CA GLN A 327 22.60 -2.34 -12.33
C GLN A 327 23.64 -3.34 -11.84
N THR A 328 23.25 -4.60 -11.69
CA THR A 328 24.16 -5.69 -11.42
C THR A 328 24.76 -6.21 -12.73
N ALA A 329 25.91 -6.91 -12.64
CA ALA A 329 26.58 -7.45 -13.83
C ALA A 329 25.68 -8.44 -14.61
N ASP A 330 24.77 -9.10 -13.92
CA ASP A 330 23.81 -10.06 -14.50
C ASP A 330 22.69 -9.39 -15.32
N ASP A 331 22.44 -8.09 -15.11
CA ASP A 331 21.48 -7.31 -15.88
C ASP A 331 22.05 -6.79 -17.20
N ARG A 332 23.34 -6.99 -17.46
CA ARG A 332 23.96 -6.62 -18.75
C ARG A 332 23.53 -7.59 -19.83
N PRO A 333 23.03 -7.08 -20.98
CA PRO A 333 22.76 -7.94 -22.12
C PRO A 333 24.05 -8.67 -22.52
N ALA A 334 23.95 -9.98 -22.76
CA ALA A 334 25.06 -10.75 -23.33
C ALA A 334 25.59 -10.03 -24.58
N PRO A 335 26.92 -9.94 -24.80
CA PRO A 335 27.47 -9.34 -25.99
C PRO A 335 26.88 -10.05 -27.21
N ALA A 336 26.42 -9.26 -28.19
CA ALA A 336 25.94 -9.78 -29.46
C ALA A 336 27.09 -10.59 -30.10
N GLN A 337 26.84 -11.88 -30.34
CA GLN A 337 27.72 -12.73 -31.16
C GLN A 337 27.40 -12.52 -32.64
#